data_eadca1577dff4624f8c1013067a8bdd4
#
_entry.id   eadca1577dff4624f8c1013067a8bdd4
#
_cell.length_a   1.000
_cell.length_b   1.000
_cell.length_c   1.000
_cell.angle_alpha   90.00
_cell.angle_beta   90.00
_cell.angle_gamma   90.00
#
_symmetry.space_group_name_H-M   'P 1'
#
loop_
_entity.id
_entity.type
_entity.pdbx_description
1 polymer ?
#
loop_
_entity_poly.entity_id
_entity_poly.type
_entity_poly.pdbx_seq_one_letter_code
_entity_poly.pdbx_strand_id
1 'polypeptide(L)'
;MAPLQSYIHCSSEKGLSSVTTLVVGDKAAVLFDPPFLIPDAESVVQWIKKTTNVPLRAVFVTHHHPDHYFSANPILDAWPTSTLHAAPYVCAGIDREYDEKVIYWPTLFGKENIPAAPRKPIPFEYTFFQLEGNEDSPIILLGPLQGDSVDHTLFWLPKEKVVVCGDSVYARSTHAW
;
A
#
# COMPACT_ATOMS: atom_id res chain seq x y z
N MET A 1 -9.26 -23.52 7.50
CA MET A 1 -9.30 -22.14 7.01
C MET A 1 -8.86 -22.12 5.55
N ALA A 2 -9.53 -21.35 4.69
CA ALA A 2 -9.10 -21.21 3.30
C ALA A 2 -7.74 -20.49 3.24
N PRO A 3 -6.90 -20.70 2.21
CA PRO A 3 -5.68 -19.92 2.04
C PRO A 3 -6.03 -18.45 1.75
N LEU A 4 -5.14 -17.53 2.15
CA LEU A 4 -5.24 -16.13 1.77
C LEU A 4 -5.18 -16.00 0.24
N GLN A 5 -6.00 -15.11 -0.30
CA GLN A 5 -6.05 -14.84 -1.75
C GLN A 5 -5.45 -13.47 -2.03
N SER A 6 -4.55 -13.39 -3.00
CA SER A 6 -3.89 -12.16 -3.41
C SER A 6 -4.40 -11.70 -4.77
N TYR A 7 -4.76 -10.41 -4.85
CA TYR A 7 -5.23 -9.75 -6.06
C TYR A 7 -4.40 -8.51 -6.31
N ILE A 8 -4.16 -8.16 -7.57
CA ILE A 8 -3.40 -6.97 -7.95
C ILE A 8 -4.26 -6.03 -8.79
N HIS A 9 -4.07 -4.74 -8.56
CA HIS A 9 -4.60 -3.65 -9.36
C HIS A 9 -3.43 -2.77 -9.82
N CYS A 10 -3.38 -2.46 -11.11
CA CYS A 10 -2.39 -1.54 -11.67
C CYS A 10 -3.05 -0.17 -11.86
N SER A 11 -2.39 0.87 -11.39
CA SER A 11 -2.76 2.26 -11.62
C SER A 11 -2.64 2.63 -13.11
N SER A 12 -3.20 3.77 -13.48
CA SER A 12 -3.03 4.35 -14.80
C SER A 12 -1.55 4.66 -15.10
N GLU A 13 -1.20 4.83 -16.37
CA GLU A 13 0.14 5.30 -16.76
C GLU A 13 0.48 6.65 -16.13
N LYS A 14 -0.52 7.57 -16.04
CA LYS A 14 -0.38 8.84 -15.34
C LYS A 14 -0.08 8.65 -13.85
N GLY A 15 -0.64 7.62 -13.22
CA GLY A 15 -0.37 7.20 -11.84
C GLY A 15 0.85 6.28 -11.71
N LEU A 16 1.80 6.38 -12.66
CA LEU A 16 3.09 5.68 -12.70
C LEU A 16 2.98 4.15 -12.83
N SER A 17 1.80 3.64 -13.20
CA SER A 17 1.53 2.19 -13.28
C SER A 17 1.85 1.44 -11.99
N SER A 18 1.79 2.14 -10.83
CA SER A 18 2.05 1.55 -9.53
C SER A 18 1.09 0.40 -9.22
N VAL A 19 1.56 -0.58 -8.47
CA VAL A 19 0.81 -1.80 -8.17
C VAL A 19 0.27 -1.75 -6.75
N THR A 20 -1.05 -1.85 -6.62
CA THR A 20 -1.74 -2.04 -5.35
C THR A 20 -2.09 -3.52 -5.18
N THR A 21 -1.75 -4.12 -4.06
CA THR A 21 -2.06 -5.52 -3.75
C THR A 21 -3.13 -5.62 -2.67
N LEU A 22 -4.19 -6.40 -2.92
CA LEU A 22 -5.21 -6.75 -1.94
C LEU A 22 -5.03 -8.21 -1.52
N VAL A 23 -4.91 -8.46 -0.23
CA VAL A 23 -4.92 -9.80 0.35
C VAL A 23 -6.21 -10.01 1.12
N VAL A 24 -6.95 -11.05 0.77
CA VAL A 24 -8.29 -11.37 1.29
C VAL A 24 -8.24 -12.69 2.05
N GLY A 25 -8.67 -12.65 3.29
CA GLY A 25 -8.91 -13.81 4.15
C GLY A 25 -10.39 -14.12 4.32
N ASP A 26 -10.70 -15.05 5.23
CA ASP A 26 -12.07 -15.52 5.48
C ASP A 26 -12.99 -14.42 6.05
N LYS A 27 -12.44 -13.52 6.91
CA LYS A 27 -13.23 -12.48 7.61
C LYS A 27 -12.67 -11.06 7.50
N ALA A 28 -11.50 -10.90 6.91
CA ALA A 28 -10.82 -9.61 6.81
C ALA A 28 -9.97 -9.54 5.54
N ALA A 29 -9.70 -8.31 5.09
CA ALA A 29 -8.76 -8.03 4.01
C ALA A 29 -7.75 -6.96 4.45
N VAL A 30 -6.60 -6.95 3.79
CA VAL A 30 -5.55 -5.94 3.92
C VAL A 30 -5.11 -5.48 2.54
N LEU A 31 -4.83 -4.18 2.42
CA LEU A 31 -4.33 -3.56 1.19
C LEU A 31 -2.88 -3.15 1.36
N PHE A 32 -2.10 -3.26 0.30
CA PHE A 32 -0.71 -2.81 0.24
C PHE A 32 -0.55 -1.79 -0.88
N ASP A 33 0.19 -0.72 -0.59
CA ASP A 33 0.54 0.35 -1.51
C ASP A 33 -0.67 1.00 -2.20
N PRO A 34 -1.40 1.88 -1.47
CA PRO A 34 -2.42 2.73 -2.09
C PRO A 34 -1.81 3.59 -3.20
N PRO A 35 -2.53 3.83 -4.30
CA PRO A 35 -1.97 4.50 -5.47
C PRO A 35 -1.66 5.98 -5.23
N PHE A 36 -0.95 6.57 -6.19
CA PHE A 36 -0.50 7.95 -6.16
C PHE A 36 -1.62 8.97 -6.35
N LEU A 37 -2.48 8.74 -7.37
CA LEU A 37 -3.49 9.70 -7.78
C LEU A 37 -4.87 9.39 -7.19
N ILE A 38 -5.64 10.43 -6.87
CA ILE A 38 -7.02 10.31 -6.38
C ILE A 38 -7.90 9.47 -7.32
N PRO A 39 -7.92 9.68 -8.67
CA PRO A 39 -8.75 8.86 -9.56
C PRO A 39 -8.38 7.37 -9.55
N ASP A 40 -7.08 7.04 -9.41
CA ASP A 40 -6.63 5.65 -9.30
C ASP A 40 -7.07 5.04 -7.96
N ALA A 41 -7.02 5.81 -6.87
CA ALA A 41 -7.50 5.36 -5.56
C ALA A 41 -9.02 5.14 -5.53
N GLU A 42 -9.80 6.00 -6.21
CA GLU A 42 -11.24 5.80 -6.39
C GLU A 42 -11.53 4.51 -7.20
N SER A 43 -10.73 4.25 -8.23
CA SER A 43 -10.78 2.98 -8.99
C SER A 43 -10.49 1.78 -8.08
N VAL A 44 -9.46 1.86 -7.23
CA VAL A 44 -9.13 0.83 -6.23
C VAL A 44 -10.28 0.60 -5.26
N VAL A 45 -10.96 1.66 -4.78
CA VAL A 45 -12.15 1.52 -3.92
C VAL A 45 -13.24 0.69 -4.62
N GLN A 46 -13.54 0.98 -5.89
CA GLN A 46 -14.54 0.22 -6.65
C GLN A 46 -14.09 -1.21 -6.91
N TRP A 47 -12.81 -1.41 -7.20
CA TRP A 47 -12.24 -2.74 -7.41
C TRP A 47 -12.30 -3.60 -6.15
N ILE A 48 -11.93 -3.07 -4.96
CA ILE A 48 -12.05 -3.81 -3.70
C ILE A 48 -13.49 -4.23 -3.45
N LYS A 49 -14.47 -3.32 -3.61
CA LYS A 49 -15.91 -3.61 -3.42
C LYS A 49 -16.44 -4.70 -4.37
N LYS A 50 -15.83 -4.86 -5.54
CA LYS A 50 -16.18 -5.93 -6.51
C LYS A 50 -15.47 -7.25 -6.19
N THR A 51 -14.28 -7.19 -5.59
CA THR A 51 -13.43 -8.35 -5.33
C THR A 51 -13.84 -9.09 -4.07
N THR A 52 -14.26 -8.37 -3.03
CA THR A 52 -14.60 -8.98 -1.74
C THR A 52 -15.68 -8.22 -0.99
N ASN A 53 -16.42 -8.95 -0.14
CA ASN A 53 -17.39 -8.38 0.80
C ASN A 53 -16.86 -8.35 2.25
N VAL A 54 -15.67 -8.92 2.52
CA VAL A 54 -15.09 -8.84 3.87
C VAL A 54 -14.51 -7.43 4.11
N PRO A 55 -14.52 -6.96 5.37
CA PRO A 55 -14.05 -5.61 5.68
C PRO A 55 -12.54 -5.48 5.44
N LEU A 56 -12.14 -4.36 4.85
CA LEU A 56 -10.75 -3.92 4.85
C LEU A 56 -10.37 -3.48 6.27
N ARG A 57 -9.34 -4.07 6.88
CA ARG A 57 -8.94 -3.80 8.25
C ARG A 57 -7.70 -2.93 8.35
N ALA A 58 -6.79 -3.06 7.39
CA ALA A 58 -5.56 -2.30 7.38
C ALA A 58 -5.12 -1.99 5.96
N VAL A 59 -4.32 -0.95 5.84
CA VAL A 59 -3.58 -0.57 4.64
C VAL A 59 -2.12 -0.45 5.04
N PHE A 60 -1.22 -1.05 4.29
CA PHE A 60 0.23 -1.00 4.54
C PHE A 60 0.97 -0.34 3.37
N VAL A 61 2.09 0.28 3.70
CA VAL A 61 3.00 0.93 2.75
C VAL A 61 4.34 0.21 2.78
N THR A 62 4.87 -0.14 1.61
CA THR A 62 6.15 -0.86 1.48
C THR A 62 7.34 0.04 1.71
N HIS A 63 7.31 1.30 1.25
CA HIS A 63 8.41 2.27 1.35
C HIS A 63 7.89 3.71 1.26
N HIS A 64 8.77 4.69 1.43
CA HIS A 64 8.37 6.10 1.64
C HIS A 64 8.00 6.88 0.37
N HIS A 65 8.04 6.29 -0.82
CA HIS A 65 7.72 7.02 -2.04
C HIS A 65 6.22 7.34 -2.15
N PRO A 66 5.86 8.54 -2.62
CA PRO A 66 4.46 9.04 -2.62
C PRO A 66 3.48 8.20 -3.42
N ASP A 67 3.93 7.55 -4.48
CA ASP A 67 3.10 6.71 -5.35
C ASP A 67 2.67 5.39 -4.69
N HIS A 68 3.11 5.15 -3.44
CA HIS A 68 2.71 4.01 -2.62
C HIS A 68 1.84 4.39 -1.41
N TYR A 69 1.50 5.71 -1.20
CA TYR A 69 0.63 6.07 -0.07
C TYR A 69 -0.17 7.37 -0.23
N PHE A 70 0.17 8.28 -1.15
CA PHE A 70 -0.42 9.63 -1.18
C PHE A 70 -1.93 9.61 -1.28
N SER A 71 -2.51 8.79 -2.14
CA SER A 71 -3.97 8.71 -2.27
C SER A 71 -4.60 7.60 -1.42
N ALA A 72 -4.08 7.35 -0.22
CA ALA A 72 -4.76 6.50 0.75
C ALA A 72 -6.10 7.08 1.23
N ASN A 73 -6.30 8.41 1.14
CA ASN A 73 -7.47 9.12 1.66
C ASN A 73 -8.81 8.54 1.19
N PRO A 74 -9.11 8.38 -0.13
CA PRO A 74 -10.38 7.81 -0.60
C PRO A 74 -10.62 6.39 -0.09
N ILE A 75 -9.56 5.60 0.06
CA ILE A 75 -9.66 4.23 0.55
C ILE A 75 -10.03 4.22 2.04
N LEU A 76 -9.35 5.03 2.85
CA LEU A 76 -9.62 5.14 4.29
C LEU A 76 -10.98 5.79 4.59
N ASP A 77 -11.46 6.66 3.70
CA ASP A 77 -12.81 7.24 3.79
C ASP A 77 -13.89 6.20 3.47
N ALA A 78 -13.62 5.29 2.51
CA ALA A 78 -14.51 4.20 2.18
C ALA A 78 -14.56 3.09 3.26
N TRP A 79 -13.48 2.92 4.03
CA TRP A 79 -13.37 2.00 5.17
C TRP A 79 -12.85 2.73 6.42
N PRO A 80 -13.69 3.50 7.14
CA PRO A 80 -13.26 4.36 8.25
C PRO A 80 -12.67 3.60 9.46
N THR A 81 -12.89 2.29 9.53
CA THR A 81 -12.30 1.42 10.57
C THR A 81 -10.92 0.87 10.18
N SER A 82 -10.47 1.11 8.96
CA SER A 82 -9.14 0.74 8.50
C SER A 82 -8.09 1.73 8.99
N THR A 83 -6.90 1.22 9.26
CA THR A 83 -5.76 2.04 9.68
C THR A 83 -4.65 1.94 8.64
N LEU A 84 -4.01 3.06 8.31
CA LEU A 84 -2.83 3.12 7.44
C LEU A 84 -1.58 2.88 8.30
N HIS A 85 -0.77 1.90 7.91
CA HIS A 85 0.44 1.48 8.61
C HIS A 85 1.66 1.44 7.70
N ALA A 86 2.83 1.61 8.30
CA ALA A 86 4.12 1.28 7.69
C ALA A 86 5.10 0.85 8.77
N ALA A 87 6.19 0.22 8.40
CA ALA A 87 7.29 -0.03 9.33
C ALA A 87 7.85 1.31 9.87
N PRO A 88 8.38 1.35 11.11
CA PRO A 88 8.84 2.61 11.72
C PRO A 88 9.86 3.37 10.88
N TYR A 89 10.77 2.68 10.19
CA TYR A 89 11.76 3.28 9.32
C TYR A 89 11.16 3.87 8.04
N VAL A 90 10.07 3.30 7.51
CA VAL A 90 9.29 3.85 6.40
C VAL A 90 8.57 5.13 6.85
N CYS A 91 7.95 5.12 8.03
CA CYS A 91 7.32 6.32 8.61
C CYS A 91 8.34 7.45 8.76
N ALA A 92 9.56 7.15 9.23
CA ALA A 92 10.63 8.14 9.35
C ALA A 92 11.07 8.69 7.97
N GLY A 93 11.11 7.86 6.93
CA GLY A 93 11.34 8.27 5.55
C GLY A 93 10.26 9.23 5.05
N ILE A 94 9.01 8.87 5.26
CA ILE A 94 7.86 9.71 4.91
C ILE A 94 7.93 11.05 5.66
N ASP A 95 8.15 11.05 6.96
CA ASP A 95 8.19 12.27 7.77
C ASP A 95 9.29 13.24 7.31
N ARG A 96 10.43 12.72 6.90
CA ARG A 96 11.57 13.52 6.40
C ARG A 96 11.23 14.31 5.13
N GLU A 97 10.40 13.75 4.24
CA GLU A 97 10.18 14.27 2.90
C GLU A 97 8.77 14.81 2.68
N TYR A 98 7.85 14.58 3.62
CA TYR A 98 6.42 14.82 3.46
C TYR A 98 6.08 16.25 3.02
N ASP A 99 6.59 17.25 3.74
CA ASP A 99 6.22 18.66 3.52
C ASP A 99 6.67 19.14 2.12
N GLU A 100 7.88 18.74 1.69
CA GLU A 100 8.38 19.04 0.35
C GLU A 100 7.52 18.36 -0.72
N LYS A 101 7.21 17.09 -0.54
CA LYS A 101 6.46 16.31 -1.52
C LYS A 101 5.00 16.75 -1.65
N VAL A 102 4.35 17.16 -0.58
CA VAL A 102 2.98 17.72 -0.61
C VAL A 102 2.92 19.02 -1.40
N ILE A 103 3.98 19.83 -1.39
CA ILE A 103 4.08 21.06 -2.17
C ILE A 103 4.42 20.75 -3.63
N TYR A 104 5.35 19.82 -3.87
CA TYR A 104 5.92 19.57 -5.19
C TYR A 104 4.98 18.82 -6.13
N TRP A 105 4.43 17.67 -5.70
CA TRP A 105 3.69 16.79 -6.60
C TRP A 105 2.41 17.38 -7.20
N PRO A 106 1.63 18.21 -6.50
CA PRO A 106 0.49 18.89 -7.11
C PRO A 106 0.88 19.83 -8.26
N THR A 107 2.12 20.32 -8.32
CA THR A 107 2.59 21.17 -9.42
C THR A 107 2.80 20.40 -10.71
N LEU A 108 3.10 19.09 -10.64
CA LEU A 108 3.35 18.23 -11.79
C LEU A 108 2.09 17.48 -12.24
N PHE A 109 1.30 16.98 -11.28
CA PHE A 109 0.18 16.08 -11.57
C PHE A 109 -1.20 16.77 -11.50
N GLY A 110 -1.25 18.03 -11.06
CA GLY A 110 -2.48 18.80 -10.85
C GLY A 110 -3.03 18.65 -9.43
N LYS A 111 -3.46 19.76 -8.86
CA LYS A 111 -3.99 19.83 -7.49
C LYS A 111 -5.27 19.00 -7.29
N GLU A 112 -6.00 18.76 -8.36
CA GLU A 112 -7.22 17.95 -8.36
C GLU A 112 -6.94 16.45 -8.31
N ASN A 113 -5.73 16.02 -8.66
CA ASN A 113 -5.33 14.62 -8.72
C ASN A 113 -4.54 14.15 -7.49
N ILE A 114 -4.05 15.08 -6.66
CA ILE A 114 -3.24 14.79 -5.47
C ILE A 114 -3.99 15.28 -4.23
N PRO A 115 -4.12 14.50 -3.16
CA PRO A 115 -4.73 14.97 -1.92
C PRO A 115 -3.99 16.20 -1.37
N ALA A 116 -4.73 17.23 -0.96
CA ALA A 116 -4.14 18.43 -0.34
C ALA A 116 -3.42 18.10 1.00
N ALA A 117 -3.85 17.05 1.68
CA ALA A 117 -3.26 16.53 2.90
C ALA A 117 -3.27 15.00 2.85
N PRO A 118 -2.26 14.35 2.22
CA PRO A 118 -2.12 12.90 2.26
C PRO A 118 -2.06 12.39 3.70
N ARG A 119 -2.78 11.30 4.00
CA ARG A 119 -2.72 10.68 5.33
C ARG A 119 -1.39 9.99 5.51
N LYS A 120 -0.72 10.27 6.65
CA LYS A 120 0.51 9.57 7.02
C LYS A 120 0.21 8.24 7.66
N PRO A 121 1.01 7.20 7.39
CA PRO A 121 0.91 5.94 8.12
C PRO A 121 1.34 6.09 9.57
N ILE A 122 0.75 5.28 10.45
CA ILE A 122 1.24 5.10 11.82
C ILE A 122 2.24 3.94 11.89
N PRO A 123 3.26 4.02 12.76
CA PRO A 123 4.25 2.96 12.88
C PRO A 123 3.63 1.62 13.30
N PHE A 124 4.01 0.56 12.60
CA PHE A 124 3.67 -0.81 12.93
C PHE A 124 4.91 -1.50 13.51
N GLU A 125 4.92 -1.69 14.82
CA GLU A 125 6.09 -2.14 15.60
C GLU A 125 6.32 -3.66 15.57
N TYR A 126 5.41 -4.42 14.94
CA TYR A 126 5.49 -5.88 14.91
C TYR A 126 6.12 -6.36 13.62
N THR A 127 6.72 -7.55 13.65
CA THR A 127 7.34 -8.19 12.50
C THR A 127 6.37 -9.06 11.69
N PHE A 128 5.16 -9.28 12.18
CA PHE A 128 4.11 -9.99 11.47
C PHE A 128 2.73 -9.59 12.01
N PHE A 129 1.71 -9.90 11.24
CA PHE A 129 0.30 -9.86 11.65
C PHE A 129 -0.49 -10.98 11.00
N GLN A 130 -1.73 -11.16 11.42
CA GLN A 130 -2.65 -12.18 10.92
C GLN A 130 -4.00 -11.52 10.64
N LEU A 131 -4.72 -12.04 9.64
CA LEU A 131 -6.09 -11.63 9.39
C LEU A 131 -7.05 -12.48 10.25
N GLU A 132 -8.11 -11.84 10.74
CA GLU A 132 -9.18 -12.54 11.44
C GLU A 132 -9.74 -13.66 10.58
N GLY A 133 -9.81 -14.87 11.13
CA GLY A 133 -10.24 -16.08 10.42
C GLY A 133 -9.13 -16.80 9.67
N ASN A 134 -7.88 -16.27 9.67
CA ASN A 134 -6.71 -16.90 9.03
C ASN A 134 -5.48 -16.83 9.94
N GLU A 135 -5.65 -17.16 11.22
CA GLU A 135 -4.62 -17.07 12.25
C GLU A 135 -3.44 -18.04 12.02
N ASP A 136 -3.60 -19.03 11.15
CA ASP A 136 -2.57 -19.96 10.73
C ASP A 136 -1.77 -19.51 9.49
N SER A 137 -2.09 -18.32 8.95
CA SER A 137 -1.46 -17.73 7.76
C SER A 137 -0.88 -16.34 8.10
N PRO A 138 0.28 -16.25 8.78
CA PRO A 138 0.89 -14.97 9.11
C PRO A 138 1.38 -14.25 7.86
N ILE A 139 1.26 -12.92 7.88
CA ILE A 139 1.89 -12.02 6.92
C ILE A 139 3.09 -11.38 7.61
N ILE A 140 4.29 -11.65 7.12
CA ILE A 140 5.56 -11.31 7.77
C ILE A 140 6.17 -10.09 7.09
N LEU A 141 6.58 -9.10 7.88
CA LEU A 141 7.33 -7.93 7.42
C LEU A 141 8.82 -8.26 7.40
N LEU A 142 9.44 -8.08 6.25
CA LEU A 142 10.87 -8.28 6.04
C LEU A 142 11.51 -6.94 5.65
N GLY A 143 12.37 -6.41 6.48
CA GLY A 143 13.04 -5.12 6.24
C GLY A 143 13.77 -4.60 7.48
N PRO A 144 14.48 -3.43 7.35
CA PRO A 144 14.61 -2.65 6.12
C PRO A 144 15.49 -3.34 5.08
N LEU A 145 15.11 -3.21 3.82
CA LEU A 145 15.86 -3.74 2.69
C LEU A 145 16.21 -2.61 1.70
N GLN A 146 17.25 -2.80 0.91
CA GLN A 146 17.55 -1.93 -0.22
C GLN A 146 16.70 -2.35 -1.42
N GLY A 147 15.72 -1.52 -1.77
CA GLY A 147 15.01 -1.55 -3.03
C GLY A 147 15.41 -0.34 -3.87
N ASP A 148 14.46 0.34 -4.49
CA ASP A 148 14.64 1.67 -5.07
C ASP A 148 14.86 2.74 -3.98
N SER A 149 14.46 2.45 -2.74
CA SER A 149 14.79 3.20 -1.53
C SER A 149 15.50 2.31 -0.50
N VAL A 150 16.11 2.93 0.53
CA VAL A 150 16.85 2.22 1.60
C VAL A 150 15.95 1.65 2.70
N ASP A 151 14.68 1.99 2.68
CA ASP A 151 13.69 1.69 3.72
C ASP A 151 12.59 0.72 3.27
N HIS A 152 12.87 -0.11 2.26
CA HIS A 152 11.89 -1.05 1.72
C HIS A 152 11.48 -2.13 2.72
N THR A 153 10.19 -2.41 2.77
CA THR A 153 9.57 -3.53 3.49
C THR A 153 8.92 -4.47 2.50
N LEU A 154 9.27 -5.75 2.53
CA LEU A 154 8.53 -6.79 1.83
C LEU A 154 7.50 -7.41 2.78
N PHE A 155 6.37 -7.85 2.24
CA PHE A 155 5.38 -8.61 3.00
C PHE A 155 5.33 -10.04 2.47
N TRP A 156 5.81 -10.98 3.29
CA TRP A 156 5.92 -12.39 2.96
C TRP A 156 4.73 -13.18 3.51
N LEU A 157 4.04 -13.91 2.65
CA LEU A 157 2.95 -14.83 2.96
C LEU A 157 3.48 -16.27 2.79
N PRO A 158 4.05 -16.89 3.85
CA PRO A 158 4.80 -18.16 3.73
C PRO A 158 3.95 -19.30 3.21
N LYS A 159 2.72 -19.40 3.68
CA LYS A 159 1.80 -20.49 3.36
C LYS A 159 1.36 -20.43 1.90
N GLU A 160 1.10 -19.24 1.40
CA GLU A 160 0.70 -18.96 0.03
C GLU A 160 1.88 -18.87 -0.93
N LYS A 161 3.11 -18.73 -0.43
CA LYS A 161 4.35 -18.51 -1.18
C LYS A 161 4.28 -17.24 -2.05
N VAL A 162 3.71 -16.18 -1.49
CA VAL A 162 3.52 -14.88 -2.12
C VAL A 162 4.35 -13.82 -1.40
N VAL A 163 4.99 -12.94 -2.16
CA VAL A 163 5.67 -11.74 -1.66
C VAL A 163 5.01 -10.51 -2.26
N VAL A 164 4.59 -9.57 -1.42
CA VAL A 164 4.32 -8.20 -1.85
C VAL A 164 5.63 -7.43 -1.72
N CYS A 165 6.18 -6.99 -2.84
CA CYS A 165 7.56 -6.51 -2.90
C CYS A 165 7.70 -5.01 -3.23
N GLY A 166 6.57 -4.28 -3.46
CA GLY A 166 6.66 -2.90 -3.91
C GLY A 166 7.65 -2.76 -5.07
N ASP A 167 8.44 -1.73 -5.04
CA ASP A 167 9.43 -1.39 -6.05
C ASP A 167 10.81 -2.06 -5.87
N SER A 168 10.85 -3.16 -5.12
CA SER A 168 12.05 -4.02 -5.07
C SER A 168 12.18 -4.94 -6.28
N VAL A 169 11.09 -5.14 -7.06
CA VAL A 169 11.07 -5.98 -8.26
C VAL A 169 10.22 -5.33 -9.35
N TYR A 170 10.81 -5.06 -10.49
CA TYR A 170 10.14 -4.54 -11.68
C TYR A 170 10.00 -5.62 -12.75
N ALA A 171 8.78 -5.79 -13.29
CA ALA A 171 8.52 -6.64 -14.42
C ALA A 171 8.14 -5.78 -15.64
N ARG A 172 8.99 -5.75 -16.68
CA ARG A 172 8.76 -5.09 -17.95
C ARG A 172 8.71 -3.56 -17.96
N SER A 173 8.99 -2.87 -16.86
CA SER A 173 9.18 -1.42 -16.88
C SER A 173 10.59 -1.09 -16.45
N THR A 174 11.31 -0.35 -17.27
CA THR A 174 12.56 0.30 -16.91
C THR A 174 12.20 1.72 -16.48
N HIS A 175 11.81 1.91 -15.25
CA HIS A 175 11.87 3.24 -14.67
C HIS A 175 13.28 3.40 -14.12
N ALA A 176 14.14 3.95 -14.95
CA ALA A 176 15.40 4.52 -14.49
C ALA A 176 15.07 5.91 -13.95
N TRP A 177 15.22 6.08 -12.66
CA TRP A 177 15.28 7.38 -12.00
C TRP A 177 16.71 7.90 -12.00
#